data_4db86a666d9b7938012f9a84cf70438f
#
_entry.id   4db86a666d9b7938012f9a84cf70438f
#
_cell.length_a   1.000
_cell.length_b   1.000
_cell.length_c   1.000
_cell.angle_alpha   90.00
_cell.angle_beta   90.00
_cell.angle_gamma   90.00
#
_symmetry.space_group_name_H-M   'P 1'
#
loop_
_entity.id
_entity.type
_entity.pdbx_description
1 polymer ?
#
loop_
_entity_poly.entity_id
_entity_poly.type
_entity_poly.pdbx_seq_one_letter_code
_entity_poly.pdbx_strand_id
1 'polypeptide(L)'
;MSEEKAAKTTQNVAEGDTEPSAAQGGQASADNASAHQVHVAGDKEALAKAARAAMKKSHGKVILVPVDFSPHSEAALVFAAQLAESISASLIVLHVVHDPGEMPGYYSRLVKKKRVDLIANIAKEVFDEFMKDAIGKNRDHKAIRKAQKLMVTGLPVTRILQVAEKVEPMMLVMGSQGRTGLKHLFLGSKAEQVVQLCPLPVTIVKHKK
;
A
#
# COMPACT_ATOMS: atom_id res chain seq x y z
N MET A 1 -37.07 14.18 57.57
CA MET A 1 -37.23 15.63 57.80
C MET A 1 -36.74 16.24 56.50
N SER A 2 -37.65 16.47 55.74
CA SER A 2 -38.39 17.68 55.34
C SER A 2 -37.74 18.28 54.12
N GLU A 3 -38.36 18.09 52.97
CA GLU A 3 -39.33 18.97 52.28
C GLU A 3 -38.63 19.97 51.39
N GLU A 4 -38.88 19.86 50.08
CA GLU A 4 -40.00 20.42 49.29
C GLU A 4 -39.63 21.84 48.81
N LYS A 5 -39.70 22.20 47.53
CA LYS A 5 -40.81 22.64 46.68
C LYS A 5 -40.16 23.27 45.46
N ALA A 6 -40.40 22.83 44.30
CA ALA A 6 -41.51 23.09 43.38
C ALA A 6 -41.76 24.53 42.97
N ALA A 7 -41.86 24.70 41.70
CA ALA A 7 -42.81 25.42 40.88
C ALA A 7 -42.20 26.44 39.90
N LYS A 8 -42.41 26.20 38.62
CA LYS A 8 -43.35 26.85 37.66
C LYS A 8 -42.97 28.31 37.33
N THR A 9 -42.92 28.77 36.15
CA THR A 9 -43.93 28.87 35.11
C THR A 9 -43.44 29.79 33.97
N THR A 10 -43.73 29.42 32.79
CA THR A 10 -44.39 30.06 31.64
C THR A 10 -43.64 31.03 30.72
N GLN A 11 -43.59 30.64 29.43
CA GLN A 11 -43.97 31.30 28.18
C GLN A 11 -43.49 32.73 27.93
N ASN A 12 -42.85 32.96 26.77
CA ASN A 12 -43.49 33.54 25.60
C ASN A 12 -42.53 33.63 24.36
N VAL A 13 -42.94 33.08 23.30
CA VAL A 13 -43.09 33.46 21.91
C VAL A 13 -42.54 34.85 21.50
N ALA A 14 -41.66 34.83 20.50
CA ALA A 14 -41.74 35.75 19.36
C ALA A 14 -40.86 35.26 18.20
N GLU A 15 -41.53 35.17 17.09
CA GLU A 15 -41.03 34.92 15.74
C GLU A 15 -40.06 36.02 15.28
N GLY A 16 -39.14 35.66 14.39
CA GLY A 16 -38.27 36.60 13.69
C GLY A 16 -37.54 35.89 12.56
N ASP A 17 -38.24 35.80 11.42
CA ASP A 17 -37.72 35.43 10.10
C ASP A 17 -36.53 36.31 9.71
N THR A 18 -35.42 35.72 9.29
CA THR A 18 -34.55 36.26 8.23
C THR A 18 -33.69 35.13 7.63
N GLU A 19 -34.09 34.66 6.47
CA GLU A 19 -33.22 34.09 5.41
C GLU A 19 -32.56 35.23 4.62
N PRO A 20 -31.67 34.88 3.66
CA PRO A 20 -30.44 34.08 3.67
C PRO A 20 -29.23 34.92 3.16
N SER A 21 -28.06 34.55 3.48
CA SER A 21 -26.89 35.00 2.72
C SER A 21 -26.13 33.79 2.18
N ALA A 22 -26.16 33.68 0.88
CA ALA A 22 -25.40 32.75 0.08
C ALA A 22 -23.91 32.98 0.27
N ALA A 23 -23.23 32.03 0.90
CA ALA A 23 -21.79 31.93 0.84
C ALA A 23 -21.42 30.81 -0.15
N GLN A 24 -20.79 31.25 -1.21
CA GLN A 24 -20.26 30.52 -2.34
C GLN A 24 -19.43 29.32 -1.87
N GLY A 25 -19.88 28.13 -2.27
CA GLY A 25 -19.13 26.91 -2.15
C GLY A 25 -17.86 26.97 -2.99
N GLY A 26 -16.73 26.92 -2.31
CA GLY A 26 -15.45 26.65 -2.94
C GLY A 26 -15.51 25.25 -3.57
N GLN A 27 -15.42 25.19 -4.88
CA GLN A 27 -15.16 23.99 -5.65
C GLN A 27 -13.79 23.44 -5.23
N ALA A 28 -13.79 22.49 -4.32
CA ALA A 28 -12.65 21.64 -4.10
C ALA A 28 -12.50 20.75 -5.34
N SER A 29 -11.45 21.02 -6.08
CA SER A 29 -11.06 20.38 -7.32
C SER A 29 -11.08 18.85 -7.23
N ALA A 30 -11.87 18.25 -8.11
CA ALA A 30 -12.07 16.81 -8.29
C ALA A 30 -10.86 16.09 -8.98
N ASP A 31 -9.64 16.62 -8.89
CA ASP A 31 -8.49 16.16 -9.68
C ASP A 31 -7.55 15.16 -8.99
N ASN A 32 -7.94 14.54 -7.87
CA ASN A 32 -7.03 13.64 -7.16
C ASN A 32 -7.50 12.18 -7.01
N ALA A 33 -8.52 11.74 -7.74
CA ALA A 33 -9.07 10.37 -7.63
C ALA A 33 -8.38 9.32 -8.52
N SER A 34 -7.43 9.70 -9.38
CA SER A 34 -6.90 8.81 -10.44
C SER A 34 -5.60 8.08 -10.11
N ALA A 35 -4.95 8.31 -8.97
CA ALA A 35 -3.59 7.82 -8.74
C ALA A 35 -3.48 6.54 -7.87
N HIS A 36 -4.56 6.00 -7.36
CA HIS A 36 -4.50 4.91 -6.37
C HIS A 36 -5.36 3.71 -6.75
N GLN A 37 -5.17 3.15 -7.95
CA GLN A 37 -5.79 1.86 -8.26
C GLN A 37 -4.98 0.73 -7.67
N VAL A 38 -5.56 0.00 -6.72
CA VAL A 38 -5.06 -1.30 -6.27
C VAL A 38 -5.45 -2.32 -7.32
N HIS A 39 -4.46 -2.89 -7.99
CA HIS A 39 -4.68 -4.00 -8.90
C HIS A 39 -4.47 -5.31 -8.15
N VAL A 40 -5.53 -6.11 -8.00
CA VAL A 40 -5.42 -7.50 -7.59
C VAL A 40 -5.09 -8.29 -8.86
N ALA A 41 -3.81 -8.59 -9.05
CA ALA A 41 -3.39 -9.30 -10.23
C ALA A 41 -3.23 -10.80 -9.94
N GLY A 42 -4.30 -11.56 -10.24
CA GLY A 42 -4.16 -12.97 -10.62
C GLY A 42 -3.77 -13.10 -12.09
N ASP A 43 -3.98 -12.05 -12.91
CA ASP A 43 -3.87 -12.07 -14.36
C ASP A 43 -2.63 -11.37 -14.90
N LYS A 44 -1.99 -12.00 -15.90
CA LYS A 44 -0.85 -11.48 -16.65
C LYS A 44 -1.12 -10.09 -17.24
N GLU A 45 -2.37 -9.80 -17.59
CA GLU A 45 -2.79 -8.55 -18.24
C GLU A 45 -2.83 -7.36 -17.27
N ALA A 46 -3.34 -7.54 -16.05
CA ALA A 46 -3.37 -6.50 -15.02
C ALA A 46 -1.95 -6.08 -14.63
N LEU A 47 -1.03 -7.06 -14.55
CA LEU A 47 0.38 -6.82 -14.28
C LEU A 47 1.05 -6.03 -15.41
N ALA A 48 0.80 -6.41 -16.66
CA ALA A 48 1.33 -5.70 -17.82
C ALA A 48 0.78 -4.26 -17.91
N LYS A 49 -0.50 -4.05 -17.57
CA LYS A 49 -1.11 -2.73 -17.53
C LYS A 49 -0.46 -1.84 -16.46
N ALA A 50 -0.23 -2.37 -15.25
CA ALA A 50 0.44 -1.64 -14.18
C ALA A 50 1.88 -1.25 -14.58
N ALA A 51 2.64 -2.19 -15.16
CA ALA A 51 3.98 -1.94 -15.66
C ALA A 51 4.00 -0.84 -16.74
N ARG A 52 3.13 -0.93 -17.74
CA ARG A 52 3.03 0.08 -18.82
C ARG A 52 2.67 1.47 -18.29
N ALA A 53 1.77 1.55 -17.31
CA ALA A 53 1.37 2.83 -16.73
C ALA A 53 2.52 3.46 -15.92
N ALA A 54 3.33 2.68 -15.20
CA ALA A 54 4.53 3.15 -14.51
C ALA A 54 5.58 3.64 -15.51
N MET A 55 5.87 2.85 -16.52
CA MET A 55 6.86 3.17 -17.57
C MET A 55 6.52 4.45 -18.34
N LYS A 56 5.24 4.65 -18.67
CA LYS A 56 4.78 5.86 -19.38
C LYS A 56 5.05 7.15 -18.62
N LYS A 57 4.98 7.11 -17.26
CA LYS A 57 5.15 8.29 -16.39
C LYS A 57 6.61 8.62 -16.10
N SER A 58 7.56 7.73 -16.31
CA SER A 58 8.93 7.84 -15.82
C SER A 58 10.01 7.67 -16.88
N HIS A 59 9.67 7.86 -18.18
CA HIS A 59 10.62 7.61 -19.27
C HIS A 59 11.28 6.21 -19.16
N GLY A 60 10.51 5.22 -18.71
CA GLY A 60 10.98 3.85 -18.59
C GLY A 60 11.70 3.50 -17.29
N LYS A 61 11.98 4.46 -16.40
CA LYS A 61 12.66 4.18 -15.12
C LYS A 61 11.66 3.79 -14.05
N VAL A 62 11.70 2.55 -13.59
CA VAL A 62 10.81 2.01 -12.55
C VAL A 62 11.64 1.40 -11.42
N ILE A 63 11.27 1.67 -10.18
CA ILE A 63 11.78 0.99 -8.99
C ILE A 63 10.65 0.12 -8.43
N LEU A 64 10.91 -1.17 -8.24
CA LEU A 64 9.98 -2.12 -7.63
C LEU A 64 10.27 -2.24 -6.15
N VAL A 65 9.23 -2.05 -5.31
CA VAL A 65 9.35 -2.06 -3.85
C VAL A 65 8.41 -3.12 -3.28
N PRO A 66 8.89 -4.35 -3.03
CA PRO A 66 8.12 -5.35 -2.31
C PRO A 66 7.93 -4.95 -0.84
N VAL A 67 6.68 -4.98 -0.35
CA VAL A 67 6.34 -4.63 1.02
C VAL A 67 5.55 -5.74 1.72
N ASP A 68 5.82 -5.93 3.00
CA ASP A 68 5.12 -6.86 3.89
C ASP A 68 4.50 -6.15 5.12
N PHE A 69 4.41 -4.82 5.04
CA PHE A 69 3.88 -3.94 6.08
C PHE A 69 4.71 -3.92 7.38
N SER A 70 5.96 -4.37 7.32
CA SER A 70 6.91 -4.24 8.42
C SER A 70 7.58 -2.86 8.43
N PRO A 71 8.15 -2.42 9.58
CA PRO A 71 8.94 -1.20 9.63
C PRO A 71 10.14 -1.20 8.66
N HIS A 72 10.70 -2.39 8.37
CA HIS A 72 11.78 -2.54 7.40
C HIS A 72 11.31 -2.29 5.97
N SER A 73 10.10 -2.75 5.61
CA SER A 73 9.53 -2.47 4.28
C SER A 73 9.06 -1.03 4.15
N GLU A 74 8.62 -0.39 5.25
CA GLU A 74 8.33 1.06 5.27
C GLU A 74 9.61 1.88 5.02
N ALA A 75 10.72 1.54 5.71
CA ALA A 75 12.01 2.19 5.49
C ALA A 75 12.51 2.01 4.04
N ALA A 76 12.30 0.82 3.46
CA ALA A 76 12.62 0.56 2.06
C ALA A 76 11.80 1.43 1.11
N LEU A 77 10.49 1.61 1.38
CA LEU A 77 9.62 2.47 0.59
C LEU A 77 10.08 3.95 0.64
N VAL A 78 10.44 4.45 1.82
CA VAL A 78 10.93 5.82 1.98
C VAL A 78 12.24 6.02 1.23
N PHE A 79 13.19 5.11 1.38
CA PHE A 79 14.46 5.15 0.63
C PHE A 79 14.24 5.12 -0.89
N ALA A 80 13.37 4.22 -1.35
CA ALA A 80 13.02 4.12 -2.77
C ALA A 80 12.37 5.40 -3.29
N ALA A 81 11.58 6.09 -2.47
CA ALA A 81 10.96 7.35 -2.84
C ALA A 81 11.99 8.47 -3.03
N GLN A 82 12.94 8.60 -2.11
CA GLN A 82 14.05 9.55 -2.22
C GLN A 82 14.87 9.31 -3.48
N LEU A 83 15.20 8.04 -3.72
CA LEU A 83 15.95 7.67 -4.93
C LEU A 83 15.14 7.96 -6.20
N ALA A 84 13.85 7.57 -6.23
CA ALA A 84 12.99 7.81 -7.39
C ALA A 84 12.85 9.30 -7.73
N GLU A 85 12.75 10.16 -6.73
CA GLU A 85 12.72 11.61 -6.90
C GLU A 85 14.03 12.15 -7.50
N SER A 86 15.16 11.65 -7.01
CA SER A 86 16.49 12.07 -7.47
C SER A 86 16.77 11.71 -8.93
N ILE A 87 16.24 10.58 -9.41
CA ILE A 87 16.50 10.07 -10.77
C ILE A 87 15.31 10.13 -11.71
N SER A 88 14.21 10.78 -11.26
CA SER A 88 12.95 10.87 -12.01
C SER A 88 12.36 9.50 -12.40
N ALA A 89 12.42 8.52 -11.46
CA ALA A 89 11.81 7.21 -11.61
C ALA A 89 10.39 7.17 -11.05
N SER A 90 9.59 6.19 -11.49
CA SER A 90 8.31 5.83 -10.88
C SER A 90 8.47 4.69 -9.88
N LEU A 91 7.57 4.63 -8.89
CA LEU A 91 7.51 3.53 -7.94
C LEU A 91 6.37 2.58 -8.28
N ILE A 92 6.65 1.28 -8.19
CA ILE A 92 5.63 0.24 -8.04
C ILE A 92 5.82 -0.38 -6.66
N VAL A 93 4.82 -0.24 -5.79
CA VAL A 93 4.79 -0.87 -4.47
C VAL A 93 4.04 -2.18 -4.60
N LEU A 94 4.72 -3.28 -4.35
CA LEU A 94 4.20 -4.64 -4.52
C LEU A 94 3.92 -5.28 -3.17
N HIS A 95 2.70 -5.75 -2.96
CA HIS A 95 2.40 -6.68 -1.88
C HIS A 95 2.01 -8.04 -2.43
N VAL A 96 2.56 -9.11 -1.84
CA VAL A 96 2.21 -10.49 -2.18
C VAL A 96 1.35 -11.07 -1.08
N VAL A 97 0.08 -11.32 -1.41
CA VAL A 97 -0.86 -12.03 -0.54
C VAL A 97 -0.46 -13.51 -0.54
N HIS A 98 -0.07 -14.01 0.62
CA HIS A 98 0.30 -15.42 0.73
C HIS A 98 -0.93 -16.30 0.53
N ASP A 99 -0.90 -17.13 -0.51
CA ASP A 99 -1.95 -18.11 -0.77
C ASP A 99 -1.60 -19.43 -0.08
N PRO A 100 -2.30 -19.81 0.99
CA PRO A 100 -2.11 -21.12 1.60
C PRO A 100 -2.49 -22.29 0.67
N GLY A 101 -3.19 -22.02 -0.44
CA GLY A 101 -3.55 -23.03 -1.45
C GLY A 101 -2.41 -23.43 -2.40
N GLU A 102 -1.32 -22.64 -2.48
CA GLU A 102 -0.08 -23.06 -3.19
C GLU A 102 0.82 -23.98 -2.34
N MET A 103 0.38 -24.39 -1.15
CA MET A 103 1.03 -25.46 -0.42
C MET A 103 0.84 -26.81 -1.15
N PRO A 104 1.83 -27.75 -1.09
CA PRO A 104 1.79 -28.99 -1.87
C PRO A 104 0.49 -29.76 -1.74
N GLY A 105 -0.17 -30.01 -2.86
CA GLY A 105 -1.27 -30.90 -3.22
C GLY A 105 -2.35 -31.30 -2.22
N TYR A 106 -2.01 -31.61 -0.99
CA TYR A 106 -2.95 -32.13 0.00
C TYR A 106 -3.84 -31.04 0.63
N TYR A 107 -3.28 -29.85 0.85
CA TYR A 107 -3.99 -28.76 1.52
C TYR A 107 -4.76 -27.84 0.56
N SER A 108 -4.40 -27.80 -0.71
CA SER A 108 -5.04 -26.93 -1.72
C SER A 108 -6.53 -27.24 -1.93
N ARG A 109 -6.94 -28.50 -1.73
CA ARG A 109 -8.35 -28.95 -1.86
C ARG A 109 -9.24 -28.46 -0.71
N LEU A 110 -8.68 -28.05 0.41
CA LEU A 110 -9.40 -27.63 1.61
C LEU A 110 -9.64 -26.13 1.68
N VAL A 111 -8.91 -25.34 0.90
CA VAL A 111 -9.06 -23.88 0.86
C VAL A 111 -10.14 -23.51 -0.15
N LYS A 112 -11.35 -23.26 0.34
CA LYS A 112 -12.46 -22.80 -0.50
C LYS A 112 -12.13 -21.43 -1.10
N LYS A 113 -12.43 -21.24 -2.39
CA LYS A 113 -12.22 -19.97 -3.15
C LYS A 113 -12.69 -18.73 -2.39
N LYS A 114 -13.81 -18.81 -1.66
CA LYS A 114 -14.32 -17.73 -0.78
C LYS A 114 -13.34 -17.29 0.31
N ARG A 115 -12.44 -18.15 0.78
CA ARG A 115 -11.44 -17.80 1.78
C ARG A 115 -10.30 -16.99 1.17
N VAL A 116 -9.90 -17.32 -0.05
CA VAL A 116 -8.85 -16.59 -0.79
C VAL A 116 -9.34 -15.20 -1.10
N ASP A 117 -10.59 -15.04 -1.56
CA ASP A 117 -11.19 -13.74 -1.84
C ASP A 117 -11.30 -12.88 -0.57
N LEU A 118 -11.67 -13.47 0.57
CA LEU A 118 -11.71 -12.76 1.85
C LEU A 118 -10.31 -12.29 2.30
N ILE A 119 -9.31 -13.15 2.20
CA ILE A 119 -7.93 -12.82 2.55
C ILE A 119 -7.41 -11.71 1.63
N ALA A 120 -7.72 -11.75 0.33
CA ALA A 120 -7.33 -10.73 -0.62
C ALA A 120 -7.98 -9.36 -0.31
N ASN A 121 -9.26 -9.35 0.10
CA ASN A 121 -9.95 -8.12 0.50
C ASN A 121 -9.34 -7.52 1.77
N ILE A 122 -9.09 -8.32 2.79
CA ILE A 122 -8.42 -7.87 4.02
C ILE A 122 -7.01 -7.35 3.70
N ALA A 123 -6.25 -8.06 2.88
CA ALA A 123 -4.91 -7.64 2.48
C ALA A 123 -4.94 -6.31 1.71
N LYS A 124 -5.98 -6.07 0.93
CA LYS A 124 -6.19 -4.80 0.24
C LYS A 124 -6.41 -3.64 1.22
N GLU A 125 -7.28 -3.83 2.21
CA GLU A 125 -7.54 -2.81 3.24
C GLU A 125 -6.26 -2.49 4.02
N VAL A 126 -5.52 -3.50 4.47
CA VAL A 126 -4.24 -3.34 5.17
C VAL A 126 -3.20 -2.63 4.29
N PHE A 127 -3.16 -2.96 3.00
CA PHE A 127 -2.25 -2.29 2.07
C PHE A 127 -2.61 -0.82 1.87
N ASP A 128 -3.90 -0.51 1.76
CA ASP A 128 -4.37 0.86 1.62
C ASP A 128 -4.07 1.68 2.88
N GLU A 129 -4.25 1.10 4.06
CA GLU A 129 -3.90 1.73 5.34
C GLU A 129 -2.38 1.97 5.45
N PHE A 130 -1.56 0.96 5.15
CA PHE A 130 -0.11 1.09 5.11
C PHE A 130 0.35 2.23 4.19
N MET A 131 -0.21 2.32 2.99
CA MET A 131 0.14 3.39 2.05
C MET A 131 -0.34 4.76 2.54
N LYS A 132 -1.52 4.84 3.15
CA LYS A 132 -2.05 6.07 3.76
C LYS A 132 -1.14 6.57 4.88
N ASP A 133 -0.69 5.67 5.75
CA ASP A 133 0.23 5.97 6.84
C ASP A 133 1.60 6.42 6.32
N ALA A 134 2.15 5.70 5.34
CA ALA A 134 3.42 6.06 4.72
C ALA A 134 3.36 7.45 4.07
N ILE A 135 2.25 7.78 3.38
CA ILE A 135 2.02 9.13 2.82
C ILE A 135 1.89 10.17 3.93
N GLY A 136 1.15 9.88 5.00
CA GLY A 136 0.93 10.79 6.13
C GLY A 136 2.22 11.16 6.86
N LYS A 137 3.08 10.17 7.09
CA LYS A 137 4.39 10.34 7.76
C LYS A 137 5.43 11.01 6.86
N ASN A 138 5.33 10.84 5.53
CA ASN A 138 6.34 11.27 4.57
C ASN A 138 5.74 12.22 3.51
N ARG A 139 5.13 13.32 3.98
CA ARG A 139 4.39 14.27 3.13
C ARG A 139 5.24 14.93 2.04
N ASP A 140 6.54 15.05 2.26
CA ASP A 140 7.48 15.66 1.33
C ASP A 140 7.79 14.75 0.12
N HIS A 141 7.59 13.43 0.27
CA HIS A 141 7.85 12.48 -0.81
C HIS A 141 6.67 12.32 -1.77
N LYS A 142 6.71 13.09 -2.86
CA LYS A 142 5.71 13.02 -3.94
C LYS A 142 5.69 11.63 -4.61
N ALA A 143 6.84 10.94 -4.64
CA ALA A 143 6.96 9.61 -5.24
C ALA A 143 6.07 8.58 -4.54
N ILE A 144 5.94 8.61 -3.19
CA ILE A 144 5.05 7.71 -2.45
C ILE A 144 3.58 7.95 -2.83
N ARG A 145 3.16 9.21 -2.91
CA ARG A 145 1.78 9.57 -3.31
C ARG A 145 1.43 9.16 -4.73
N LYS A 146 2.42 9.14 -5.62
CA LYS A 146 2.25 8.78 -7.04
C LYS A 146 2.55 7.30 -7.32
N ALA A 147 2.98 6.56 -6.32
CA ALA A 147 3.33 5.16 -6.45
C ALA A 147 2.15 4.33 -6.94
N GLN A 148 2.41 3.40 -7.85
CA GLN A 148 1.42 2.42 -8.23
C GLN A 148 1.39 1.29 -7.21
N LYS A 149 0.19 0.95 -6.76
CA LYS A 149 -0.03 -0.19 -5.86
C LYS A 149 -0.31 -1.43 -6.70
N LEU A 150 0.47 -2.48 -6.48
CA LEU A 150 0.30 -3.77 -7.12
C LEU A 150 0.15 -4.84 -6.05
N MET A 151 -0.90 -5.63 -6.15
CA MET A 151 -1.13 -6.77 -5.26
C MET A 151 -1.27 -8.04 -6.07
N VAL A 152 -0.53 -9.07 -5.71
CA VAL A 152 -0.57 -10.39 -6.34
C VAL A 152 -0.71 -11.48 -5.29
N THR A 153 -1.28 -12.62 -5.65
CA THR A 153 -1.44 -13.76 -4.73
C THR A 153 -0.45 -14.85 -5.06
N GLY A 154 0.14 -15.48 -4.05
CA GLY A 154 1.02 -16.65 -4.20
C GLY A 154 2.20 -16.68 -3.23
N LEU A 155 3.25 -17.41 -3.60
CA LEU A 155 4.49 -17.49 -2.82
C LEU A 155 5.32 -16.21 -2.99
N PRO A 156 5.68 -15.52 -1.91
CA PRO A 156 6.27 -14.18 -2.00
C PRO A 156 7.50 -14.08 -2.91
N VAL A 157 8.49 -14.94 -2.73
CA VAL A 157 9.72 -14.89 -3.56
C VAL A 157 9.40 -15.14 -5.04
N THR A 158 8.63 -16.17 -5.33
CA THR A 158 8.24 -16.53 -6.70
C THR A 158 7.49 -15.37 -7.37
N ARG A 159 6.54 -14.74 -6.67
CA ARG A 159 5.76 -13.63 -7.24
C ARG A 159 6.57 -12.36 -7.41
N ILE A 160 7.47 -12.05 -6.47
CA ILE A 160 8.38 -10.90 -6.62
C ILE A 160 9.24 -11.06 -7.87
N LEU A 161 9.84 -12.24 -8.09
CA LEU A 161 10.66 -12.52 -9.26
C LEU A 161 9.86 -12.47 -10.57
N GLN A 162 8.67 -13.07 -10.60
CA GLN A 162 7.78 -12.99 -11.76
C GLN A 162 7.33 -11.57 -12.10
N VAL A 163 7.07 -10.74 -11.08
CA VAL A 163 6.74 -9.33 -11.28
C VAL A 163 7.97 -8.58 -11.81
N ALA A 164 9.14 -8.83 -11.22
CA ALA A 164 10.39 -8.21 -11.66
C ALA A 164 10.71 -8.54 -13.13
N GLU A 165 10.54 -9.80 -13.53
CA GLU A 165 10.72 -10.23 -14.93
C GLU A 165 9.77 -9.51 -15.91
N LYS A 166 8.51 -9.27 -15.50
CA LYS A 166 7.50 -8.63 -16.38
C LYS A 166 7.55 -7.11 -16.41
N VAL A 167 7.93 -6.51 -15.28
CA VAL A 167 8.01 -5.05 -15.12
C VAL A 167 9.35 -4.53 -15.61
N GLU A 168 10.39 -5.38 -15.58
CA GLU A 168 11.78 -5.02 -15.89
C GLU A 168 12.20 -3.72 -15.18
N PRO A 169 12.03 -3.64 -13.83
CA PRO A 169 12.41 -2.44 -13.12
C PRO A 169 13.93 -2.27 -13.20
N MET A 170 14.41 -1.03 -13.13
CA MET A 170 15.84 -0.76 -13.07
C MET A 170 16.50 -1.35 -11.80
N MET A 171 15.71 -1.53 -10.75
CA MET A 171 16.14 -2.19 -9.49
C MET A 171 14.96 -2.57 -8.63
N LEU A 172 15.22 -3.48 -7.69
CA LEU A 172 14.36 -3.76 -6.56
C LEU A 172 14.92 -3.07 -5.31
N VAL A 173 14.01 -2.55 -4.46
CA VAL A 173 14.36 -2.03 -3.14
C VAL A 173 13.49 -2.71 -2.10
N MET A 174 14.09 -3.41 -1.13
CA MET A 174 13.34 -4.15 -0.13
C MET A 174 13.96 -4.07 1.26
N GLY A 175 13.14 -4.31 2.27
CA GLY A 175 13.59 -4.32 3.65
C GLY A 175 14.50 -5.51 3.97
N SER A 176 15.48 -5.31 4.84
CA SER A 176 16.40 -6.37 5.26
C SER A 176 15.74 -7.49 6.06
N GLN A 177 14.61 -7.23 6.72
CA GLN A 177 13.85 -8.19 7.51
C GLN A 177 12.35 -7.99 7.28
N GLY A 178 11.57 -9.04 7.53
CA GLY A 178 10.12 -8.99 7.46
C GLY A 178 9.48 -8.93 8.85
N ARG A 179 8.15 -9.19 8.90
CA ARG A 179 7.31 -9.13 10.10
C ARG A 179 7.77 -10.03 11.25
N THR A 180 8.41 -11.15 10.94
CA THR A 180 8.88 -12.14 11.95
C THR A 180 10.22 -11.76 12.59
N GLY A 181 10.88 -10.72 12.09
CA GLY A 181 12.07 -10.04 12.60
C GLY A 181 12.94 -10.85 13.57
N LEU A 182 13.56 -11.94 13.12
CA LEU A 182 14.50 -12.69 13.94
C LEU A 182 15.71 -11.79 14.23
N LYS A 183 15.82 -11.34 15.48
CA LYS A 183 16.80 -10.34 15.94
C LYS A 183 18.26 -10.69 15.66
N HIS A 184 18.54 -11.94 15.28
CA HIS A 184 19.89 -12.46 15.08
C HIS A 184 20.26 -12.67 13.60
N LEU A 185 19.34 -12.44 12.65
CA LEU A 185 19.65 -12.58 11.23
C LEU A 185 19.95 -11.22 10.62
N PHE A 186 21.08 -11.09 9.97
CA PHE A 186 21.46 -9.89 9.22
C PHE A 186 20.52 -9.64 8.03
N LEU A 187 19.99 -10.71 7.43
CA LEU A 187 19.09 -10.66 6.28
C LEU A 187 17.97 -11.69 6.46
N GLY A 188 16.73 -11.29 6.22
CA GLY A 188 15.57 -12.19 6.27
C GLY A 188 15.57 -13.17 5.11
N SER A 189 15.07 -14.38 5.33
CA SER A 189 15.11 -15.50 4.36
C SER A 189 14.50 -15.15 2.99
N LYS A 190 13.45 -14.34 2.95
CA LYS A 190 12.84 -13.90 1.68
C LYS A 190 13.71 -12.89 0.94
N ALA A 191 14.31 -11.94 1.67
CA ALA A 191 15.23 -10.97 1.11
C ALA A 191 16.48 -11.66 0.58
N GLU A 192 17.02 -12.62 1.31
CA GLU A 192 18.15 -13.43 0.90
C GLU A 192 17.88 -14.20 -0.40
N GLN A 193 16.75 -14.90 -0.48
CA GLN A 193 16.36 -15.63 -1.69
C GLN A 193 16.14 -14.71 -2.90
N VAL A 194 15.54 -13.53 -2.70
CA VAL A 194 15.39 -12.57 -3.79
C VAL A 194 16.73 -12.05 -4.27
N VAL A 195 17.67 -11.74 -3.36
CA VAL A 195 19.03 -11.30 -3.73
C VAL A 195 19.77 -12.38 -4.52
N GLN A 196 19.62 -13.65 -4.14
CA GLN A 196 20.28 -14.77 -4.82
C GLN A 196 19.69 -15.08 -6.21
N LEU A 197 18.39 -14.92 -6.38
CA LEU A 197 17.67 -15.40 -7.56
C LEU A 197 17.30 -14.29 -8.56
N CYS A 198 17.28 -13.02 -8.12
CA CYS A 198 16.91 -11.91 -8.99
C CYS A 198 18.07 -11.51 -9.91
N PRO A 199 17.89 -11.50 -11.24
CA PRO A 199 18.94 -11.07 -12.17
C PRO A 199 19.13 -9.55 -12.22
N LEU A 200 18.22 -8.79 -11.58
CA LEU A 200 18.25 -7.33 -11.54
C LEU A 200 18.95 -6.83 -10.27
N PRO A 201 19.44 -5.58 -10.25
CA PRO A 201 19.98 -4.97 -9.05
C PRO A 201 18.99 -4.99 -7.89
N VAL A 202 19.43 -5.44 -6.70
CA VAL A 202 18.61 -5.47 -5.48
C VAL A 202 19.28 -4.64 -4.39
N THR A 203 18.57 -3.65 -3.89
CA THR A 203 19.01 -2.85 -2.74
C THR A 203 18.29 -3.30 -1.48
N ILE A 204 19.06 -3.57 -0.43
CA ILE A 204 18.53 -3.96 0.88
C ILE A 204 18.63 -2.79 1.86
N VAL A 205 17.50 -2.41 2.42
CA VAL A 205 17.39 -1.30 3.37
C VAL A 205 17.19 -1.82 4.78
N LYS A 206 18.04 -1.35 5.70
CA LYS A 206 17.90 -1.65 7.13
C LYS A 206 17.05 -0.57 7.80
N HIS A 207 16.10 -1.00 8.61
CA HIS A 207 15.41 -0.07 9.50
C HIS A 207 16.35 0.23 10.68
N LYS A 208 16.67 1.51 10.87
CA LYS A 208 17.36 1.97 12.09
C LYS A 208 16.30 2.13 13.19
N LYS A 209 16.50 1.45 14.29
CA LYS A 209 15.71 1.66 15.51
C LYS A 209 16.00 3.03 16.08
#